data_27b4f9b13f731fc58a187c627e44c932
#
_entry.id   27b4f9b13f731fc58a187c627e44c932
#
_cell.length_a   1.000
_cell.length_b   1.000
_cell.length_c   1.000
_cell.angle_alpha   90.00
_cell.angle_beta   90.00
_cell.angle_gamma   90.00
#
_symmetry.space_group_name_H-M   'P 1'
#
loop_
_entity.id
_entity.type
_entity.pdbx_description
1 polymer ?
#
loop_
_entity_poly.entity_id
_entity_poly.type
_entity_poly.pdbx_seq_one_letter_code
_entity_poly.pdbx_strand_id
1 'polypeptide(L)'
;EDGKEYTILVKLKNSDQLSIEELMNMTITNDRGEQVVLGNVARAVPGSGPLNITRKDQSRIVTISADYSGRALGDVTGDIEETLKSVPMPMDFSYTFAGEAKEQAETFEGLLQVLILSVFLVYMVMACQFEQLKGPLVVMFSVPFAAIGVILAHFLTGTTFNINSFIGVIMLTGIVVNNAIILIDHANLLRRRDGLDMEPALMESGRRRLRPILMTTLTTILGLVPLSLGFGDGGESQAPLARAVIGGLTTSTLITLFVVPAIYKLLKPGARMGAGE
;
A
#
# COMPACT_ATOMS: atom_id res chain seq x y z
N GLU A 1 6.65 32.45 15.71
CA GLU A 1 5.55 32.20 16.65
C GLU A 1 5.01 30.80 16.38
N ASP A 2 4.94 29.96 17.37
CA ASP A 2 4.40 28.59 17.34
C ASP A 2 5.07 27.59 16.36
N GLY A 3 6.38 27.76 16.06
CA GLY A 3 7.11 26.83 15.18
C GLY A 3 6.65 26.82 13.72
N LYS A 4 5.82 27.78 13.31
CA LYS A 4 5.40 27.93 11.91
C LYS A 4 6.36 28.85 11.18
N GLU A 5 6.85 28.38 10.03
CA GLU A 5 7.64 29.17 9.09
C GLU A 5 6.73 29.94 8.16
N TYR A 6 6.98 31.23 8.01
CA TYR A 6 6.28 32.10 7.06
C TYR A 6 7.27 32.61 6.03
N THR A 7 6.96 32.43 4.78
CA THR A 7 7.75 33.00 3.67
C THR A 7 7.46 34.49 3.54
N ILE A 8 8.47 35.32 3.80
CA ILE A 8 8.38 36.78 3.58
C ILE A 8 9.01 37.10 2.23
N LEU A 9 8.18 37.54 1.28
CA LEU A 9 8.64 37.99 -0.02
C LEU A 9 8.77 39.53 -0.03
N VAL A 10 10.00 40.01 -0.09
CA VAL A 10 10.29 41.45 -0.24
C VAL A 10 10.54 41.75 -1.72
N LYS A 11 9.71 42.59 -2.31
CA LYS A 11 9.87 43.04 -3.70
C LYS A 11 9.49 44.51 -3.86
N LEU A 12 10.01 45.11 -4.91
CA LEU A 12 9.63 46.46 -5.27
C LEU A 12 8.14 46.53 -5.69
N LYS A 13 7.49 47.64 -5.35
CA LYS A 13 6.12 47.89 -5.79
C LYS A 13 6.09 47.91 -7.31
N ASN A 14 5.21 47.06 -7.90
CA ASN A 14 5.06 46.90 -9.35
C ASN A 14 6.30 46.35 -10.08
N SER A 15 7.18 45.61 -9.42
CA SER A 15 8.39 45.02 -10.01
C SER A 15 8.12 44.22 -11.30
N ASP A 16 6.91 43.62 -11.38
CA ASP A 16 6.50 42.76 -12.50
C ASP A 16 6.08 43.55 -13.76
N GLN A 17 5.94 44.89 -13.64
CA GLN A 17 5.50 45.80 -14.71
C GLN A 17 6.60 46.81 -15.14
N LEU A 18 7.77 46.76 -14.50
CA LEU A 18 8.87 47.66 -14.83
C LEU A 18 9.46 47.32 -16.20
N SER A 19 9.55 48.35 -17.06
CA SER A 19 10.31 48.26 -18.31
C SER A 19 11.81 48.18 -18.05
N ILE A 20 12.58 47.68 -19.04
CA ILE A 20 14.05 47.63 -18.94
C ILE A 20 14.64 49.04 -18.75
N GLU A 21 14.03 50.07 -19.39
CA GLU A 21 14.46 51.45 -19.27
C GLU A 21 14.24 52.00 -17.86
N GLU A 22 13.09 51.74 -17.27
CA GLU A 22 12.78 52.13 -15.89
C GLU A 22 13.71 51.43 -14.88
N LEU A 23 14.00 50.16 -15.12
CA LEU A 23 14.94 49.38 -14.30
C LEU A 23 16.37 49.94 -14.37
N MET A 24 16.85 50.34 -15.56
CA MET A 24 18.17 50.95 -15.75
C MET A 24 18.27 52.34 -15.14
N ASN A 25 17.16 53.07 -15.02
CA ASN A 25 17.12 54.39 -14.38
C ASN A 25 16.96 54.34 -12.85
N MET A 26 16.86 53.16 -12.25
CA MET A 26 16.81 53.01 -10.79
C MET A 26 18.13 53.39 -10.16
N THR A 27 18.06 54.00 -8.97
CA THR A 27 19.22 54.34 -8.16
C THR A 27 19.47 53.27 -7.11
N ILE A 28 20.69 52.84 -7.00
CA ILE A 28 21.20 51.97 -5.92
C ILE A 28 22.18 52.73 -5.03
N THR A 29 22.15 52.45 -3.74
CA THR A 29 23.03 53.12 -2.80
C THR A 29 24.27 52.22 -2.60
N ASN A 30 25.46 52.80 -2.79
CA ASN A 30 26.72 52.06 -2.54
C ASN A 30 27.03 52.05 -1.02
N ASP A 31 28.07 51.32 -0.65
CA ASP A 31 28.51 51.17 0.77
C ASP A 31 28.93 52.51 1.39
N ARG A 32 29.13 53.55 0.60
CA ARG A 32 29.47 54.91 1.05
C ARG A 32 28.30 55.84 1.23
N GLY A 33 27.08 55.36 0.95
CA GLY A 33 25.83 56.12 1.02
C GLY A 33 25.55 56.99 -0.21
N GLU A 34 26.35 56.86 -1.29
CA GLU A 34 26.14 57.60 -2.55
C GLU A 34 25.15 56.89 -3.45
N GLN A 35 24.27 57.64 -4.09
CA GLN A 35 23.29 57.13 -5.04
C GLN A 35 23.88 57.01 -6.44
N VAL A 36 23.87 55.83 -7.02
CA VAL A 36 24.37 55.54 -8.37
C VAL A 36 23.24 54.98 -9.21
N VAL A 37 23.04 55.55 -10.42
CA VAL A 37 22.06 55.03 -11.38
C VAL A 37 22.52 53.69 -11.93
N LEU A 38 21.64 52.67 -11.92
CA LEU A 38 22.01 51.31 -12.36
C LEU A 38 22.56 51.27 -13.78
N GLY A 39 22.02 52.06 -14.70
CA GLY A 39 22.48 52.16 -16.09
C GLY A 39 23.90 52.65 -16.25
N ASN A 40 24.52 53.32 -15.24
CA ASN A 40 25.90 53.76 -15.26
C ASN A 40 26.89 52.63 -14.91
N VAL A 41 26.44 51.59 -14.24
CA VAL A 41 27.27 50.51 -13.73
C VAL A 41 26.90 49.14 -14.31
N ALA A 42 25.76 49.02 -14.98
CA ALA A 42 25.26 47.80 -15.57
C ALA A 42 24.72 48.04 -17.00
N ARG A 43 24.71 46.99 -17.81
CA ARG A 43 24.14 47.00 -19.14
C ARG A 43 23.16 45.82 -19.27
N ALA A 44 21.94 46.10 -19.74
CA ALA A 44 20.99 45.06 -20.08
C ALA A 44 21.34 44.40 -21.40
N VAL A 45 21.53 43.08 -21.36
CA VAL A 45 21.79 42.27 -22.59
C VAL A 45 20.62 41.28 -22.70
N PRO A 46 19.88 41.32 -23.82
CA PRO A 46 18.85 40.33 -24.06
C PRO A 46 19.45 38.93 -24.19
N GLY A 47 18.92 37.98 -23.49
CA GLY A 47 19.38 36.60 -23.51
C GLY A 47 18.21 35.63 -23.32
N SER A 48 18.38 34.39 -23.71
CA SER A 48 17.42 33.32 -23.41
C SER A 48 17.79 32.68 -22.08
N GLY A 49 16.81 32.57 -21.20
CA GLY A 49 16.98 31.90 -19.91
C GLY A 49 15.64 31.31 -19.44
N PRO A 50 15.69 30.41 -18.46
CA PRO A 50 14.46 29.84 -17.93
C PRO A 50 13.60 30.96 -17.26
N LEU A 51 12.32 31.00 -17.58
CA LEU A 51 11.36 31.93 -17.00
C LEU A 51 11.23 31.77 -15.48
N ASN A 52 11.31 30.55 -15.01
CA ASN A 52 11.24 30.19 -13.59
C ASN A 52 12.45 29.36 -13.22
N ILE A 53 13.13 29.74 -12.16
CA ILE A 53 14.21 28.97 -11.55
C ILE A 53 13.69 28.35 -10.25
N THR A 54 13.29 27.09 -10.35
CA THR A 54 12.84 26.32 -9.19
C THR A 54 14.03 25.74 -8.45
N ARG A 55 14.01 25.83 -7.12
CA ARG A 55 15.01 25.23 -6.24
C ARG A 55 14.33 24.33 -5.21
N LYS A 56 14.98 23.20 -4.96
CA LYS A 56 14.66 22.29 -3.88
C LYS A 56 15.96 22.02 -3.12
N ASP A 57 15.91 22.12 -1.79
CA ASP A 57 17.08 21.91 -0.93
C ASP A 57 18.29 22.74 -1.37
N GLN A 58 18.05 24.01 -1.71
CA GLN A 58 19.02 25.00 -2.22
C GLN A 58 19.63 24.67 -3.62
N SER A 59 19.35 23.52 -4.19
CA SER A 59 19.82 23.12 -5.53
C SER A 59 18.78 23.48 -6.60
N ARG A 60 19.26 23.85 -7.80
CA ARG A 60 18.36 24.09 -8.95
C ARG A 60 17.78 22.77 -9.42
N ILE A 61 16.49 22.76 -9.70
CA ILE A 61 15.80 21.60 -10.27
C ILE A 61 15.11 21.95 -11.58
N VAL A 62 15.04 20.97 -12.46
CA VAL A 62 14.18 20.95 -13.65
C VAL A 62 13.19 19.82 -13.47
N THR A 63 11.91 20.15 -13.50
CA THR A 63 10.84 19.14 -13.39
C THR A 63 10.37 18.78 -14.79
N ILE A 64 10.43 17.50 -15.11
CA ILE A 64 9.88 16.92 -16.34
C ILE A 64 8.63 16.16 -15.92
N SER A 65 7.47 16.60 -16.40
CA SER A 65 6.18 15.95 -16.13
C SER A 65 5.74 15.19 -17.36
N ALA A 66 5.20 13.99 -17.15
CA ALA A 66 4.64 13.17 -18.20
C ALA A 66 3.36 12.47 -17.67
N ASP A 67 2.37 12.37 -18.53
CA ASP A 67 1.17 11.59 -18.25
C ASP A 67 1.33 10.19 -18.88
N TYR A 68 0.74 9.20 -18.26
CA TYR A 68 0.76 7.83 -18.75
C TYR A 68 -0.67 7.28 -18.88
N SER A 69 -0.88 6.39 -19.83
CA SER A 69 -2.16 5.69 -20.00
C SER A 69 -1.96 4.26 -20.50
N GLY A 70 -2.86 3.36 -20.12
CA GLY A 70 -2.88 1.96 -20.58
C GLY A 70 -1.80 1.05 -19.97
N ARG A 71 -0.94 1.57 -19.06
CA ARG A 71 0.11 0.80 -18.36
C ARG A 71 0.13 1.12 -16.87
N ALA A 72 0.68 0.23 -16.06
CA ALA A 72 0.86 0.51 -14.64
C ALA A 72 1.99 1.54 -14.41
N LEU A 73 1.81 2.42 -13.43
CA LEU A 73 2.82 3.44 -13.09
C LEU A 73 4.19 2.81 -12.77
N GLY A 74 4.20 1.68 -12.05
CA GLY A 74 5.43 0.96 -11.72
C GLY A 74 6.21 0.47 -12.94
N ASP A 75 5.51 0.00 -13.99
CA ASP A 75 6.16 -0.45 -15.23
C ASP A 75 6.76 0.73 -15.99
N VAL A 76 6.02 1.85 -16.05
CA VAL A 76 6.49 3.07 -16.72
C VAL A 76 7.70 3.67 -16.01
N THR A 77 7.67 3.75 -14.67
CA THR A 77 8.78 4.26 -13.87
C THR A 77 10.02 3.34 -13.98
N GLY A 78 9.81 2.02 -14.04
CA GLY A 78 10.88 1.05 -14.27
C GLY A 78 11.58 1.24 -15.62
N ASP A 79 10.82 1.39 -16.69
CA ASP A 79 11.35 1.64 -18.05
C ASP A 79 12.12 2.98 -18.11
N ILE A 80 11.59 4.02 -17.45
CA ILE A 80 12.27 5.32 -17.36
C ILE A 80 13.58 5.18 -16.59
N GLU A 81 13.60 4.46 -15.48
CA GLU A 81 14.81 4.24 -14.67
C GLU A 81 15.88 3.49 -15.48
N GLU A 82 15.48 2.44 -16.21
CA GLU A 82 16.39 1.69 -17.08
C GLU A 82 16.97 2.59 -18.18
N THR A 83 16.12 3.41 -18.80
CA THR A 83 16.55 4.37 -19.83
C THR A 83 17.52 5.41 -19.26
N LEU A 84 17.22 5.97 -18.08
CA LEU A 84 18.06 6.98 -17.43
C LEU A 84 19.45 6.43 -17.03
N LYS A 85 19.55 5.15 -16.68
CA LYS A 85 20.85 4.49 -16.42
C LYS A 85 21.75 4.48 -17.66
N SER A 86 21.19 4.52 -18.85
CA SER A 86 21.93 4.56 -20.12
C SER A 86 22.37 5.97 -20.53
N VAL A 87 21.79 7.02 -19.94
CA VAL A 87 22.10 8.41 -20.26
C VAL A 87 23.32 8.88 -19.46
N PRO A 88 24.40 9.33 -20.12
CA PRO A 88 25.57 9.86 -19.43
C PRO A 88 25.20 11.18 -18.73
N MET A 89 25.17 11.17 -17.40
CA MET A 89 24.91 12.37 -16.60
C MET A 89 26.20 13.01 -16.12
N PRO A 90 26.32 14.36 -16.18
CA PRO A 90 27.43 15.08 -15.56
C PRO A 90 27.49 14.81 -14.05
N MET A 91 28.68 14.93 -13.43
CA MET A 91 28.88 14.59 -12.00
C MET A 91 28.00 15.37 -11.03
N ASP A 92 27.52 16.56 -11.40
CA ASP A 92 26.70 17.44 -10.58
C ASP A 92 25.19 17.24 -10.78
N PHE A 93 24.80 16.28 -11.62
CA PHE A 93 23.38 16.00 -11.89
C PHE A 93 22.94 14.71 -11.24
N SER A 94 21.77 14.76 -10.62
CA SER A 94 21.06 13.59 -10.11
C SER A 94 19.59 13.68 -10.49
N TYR A 95 18.93 12.54 -10.61
CA TYR A 95 17.48 12.49 -10.82
C TYR A 95 16.78 11.85 -9.65
N THR A 96 15.57 12.28 -9.40
CA THR A 96 14.68 11.67 -8.41
C THR A 96 13.27 11.63 -8.96
N PHE A 97 12.56 10.53 -8.74
CA PHE A 97 11.14 10.49 -9.01
C PHE A 97 10.39 11.33 -7.97
N ALA A 98 9.36 12.03 -8.44
CA ALA A 98 8.52 12.89 -7.61
C ALA A 98 7.04 12.66 -7.98
N GLY A 99 6.12 13.34 -7.29
CA GLY A 99 4.69 13.19 -7.53
C GLY A 99 4.19 11.79 -7.20
N GLU A 100 3.25 11.31 -8.00
CA GLU A 100 2.52 10.07 -7.76
C GLU A 100 3.42 8.83 -7.58
N ALA A 101 4.51 8.74 -8.36
CA ALA A 101 5.44 7.62 -8.26
C ALA A 101 6.14 7.55 -6.89
N LYS A 102 6.54 8.69 -6.35
CA LYS A 102 7.15 8.77 -5.02
C LYS A 102 6.14 8.48 -3.92
N GLU A 103 4.97 9.12 -4.00
CA GLU A 103 3.88 8.94 -3.03
C GLU A 103 3.41 7.48 -2.99
N GLN A 104 3.32 6.84 -4.15
CA GLN A 104 2.99 5.42 -4.23
C GLN A 104 4.04 4.55 -3.54
N ALA A 105 5.33 4.78 -3.79
CA ALA A 105 6.42 4.00 -3.17
C ALA A 105 6.42 4.16 -1.64
N GLU A 106 6.32 5.38 -1.13
CA GLU A 106 6.26 5.66 0.31
C GLU A 106 5.01 5.03 0.95
N THR A 107 3.87 5.07 0.25
CA THR A 107 2.64 4.45 0.72
C THR A 107 2.76 2.94 0.78
N PHE A 108 3.35 2.29 -0.22
CA PHE A 108 3.56 0.84 -0.20
C PHE A 108 4.46 0.39 0.94
N GLU A 109 5.52 1.14 1.25
CA GLU A 109 6.39 0.87 2.40
C GLU A 109 5.60 0.95 3.71
N GLY A 110 4.81 2.01 3.89
CA GLY A 110 3.93 2.18 5.05
C GLY A 110 2.89 1.07 5.17
N LEU A 111 2.24 0.69 4.06
CA LEU A 111 1.25 -0.39 4.05
C LEU A 111 1.87 -1.77 4.36
N LEU A 112 3.12 -2.01 3.94
CA LEU A 112 3.83 -3.24 4.28
C LEU A 112 4.07 -3.34 5.79
N GLN A 113 4.45 -2.24 6.44
CA GLN A 113 4.60 -2.19 7.89
C GLN A 113 3.26 -2.45 8.59
N VAL A 114 2.17 -1.86 8.11
CA VAL A 114 0.81 -2.10 8.62
C VAL A 114 0.39 -3.55 8.42
N LEU A 115 0.71 -4.17 7.28
CA LEU A 115 0.42 -5.59 7.03
C LEU A 115 1.14 -6.50 8.03
N ILE A 116 2.44 -6.27 8.24
CA ILE A 116 3.24 -7.05 9.20
C ILE A 116 2.66 -6.88 10.62
N LEU A 117 2.33 -5.66 11.00
CA LEU A 117 1.71 -5.38 12.30
C LEU A 117 0.34 -6.07 12.42
N SER A 118 -0.49 -6.02 11.37
CA SER A 118 -1.80 -6.69 11.33
C SER A 118 -1.67 -8.19 11.54
N VAL A 119 -0.77 -8.85 10.81
CA VAL A 119 -0.47 -10.28 10.95
C VAL A 119 -0.03 -10.61 12.37
N PHE A 120 0.84 -9.79 12.96
CA PHE A 120 1.30 -9.96 14.34
C PHE A 120 0.16 -9.80 15.35
N LEU A 121 -0.66 -8.77 15.22
CA LEU A 121 -1.80 -8.54 16.12
C LEU A 121 -2.83 -9.67 16.03
N VAL A 122 -3.16 -10.12 14.82
CA VAL A 122 -4.06 -11.26 14.61
C VAL A 122 -3.50 -12.52 15.26
N TYR A 123 -2.19 -12.78 15.09
CA TYR A 123 -1.53 -13.90 15.76
C TYR A 123 -1.61 -13.79 17.29
N MET A 124 -1.36 -12.60 17.85
CA MET A 124 -1.40 -12.38 19.30
C MET A 124 -2.81 -12.62 19.86
N VAL A 125 -3.84 -12.09 19.20
CA VAL A 125 -5.25 -12.31 19.60
C VAL A 125 -5.59 -13.79 19.56
N MET A 126 -5.17 -14.51 18.52
CA MET A 126 -5.39 -15.95 18.43
C MET A 126 -4.63 -16.72 19.50
N ALA A 127 -3.38 -16.33 19.81
CA ALA A 127 -2.59 -16.98 20.84
C ALA A 127 -3.27 -16.87 22.22
N CYS A 128 -3.86 -15.71 22.53
CA CYS A 128 -4.68 -15.50 23.72
C CYS A 128 -5.95 -16.36 23.70
N GLN A 129 -6.65 -16.42 22.56
CA GLN A 129 -7.91 -17.18 22.43
C GLN A 129 -7.72 -18.70 22.54
N PHE A 130 -6.66 -19.22 21.95
CA PHE A 130 -6.35 -20.66 21.96
C PHE A 130 -5.55 -21.11 23.19
N GLU A 131 -5.08 -20.18 24.03
CA GLU A 131 -4.19 -20.46 25.19
C GLU A 131 -2.96 -21.30 24.80
N GLN A 132 -2.50 -21.19 23.57
CA GLN A 132 -1.37 -21.94 23.01
C GLN A 132 -0.79 -21.26 21.77
N LEU A 133 0.52 -21.42 21.54
CA LEU A 133 1.22 -20.79 20.42
C LEU A 133 1.15 -21.60 19.11
N LYS A 134 1.05 -22.93 19.19
CA LYS A 134 1.10 -23.80 18.01
C LYS A 134 -0.19 -23.79 17.18
N GLY A 135 -1.35 -23.69 17.83
CA GLY A 135 -2.64 -23.64 17.15
C GLY A 135 -2.79 -22.44 16.22
N PRO A 136 -2.57 -21.22 16.71
CA PRO A 136 -2.58 -20.01 15.91
C PRO A 136 -1.65 -20.04 14.69
N LEU A 137 -0.45 -20.61 14.85
CA LEU A 137 0.51 -20.72 13.77
C LEU A 137 -0.03 -21.54 12.59
N VAL A 138 -0.75 -22.63 12.87
CA VAL A 138 -1.41 -23.44 11.84
C VAL A 138 -2.47 -22.64 11.09
N VAL A 139 -3.27 -21.88 11.83
CA VAL A 139 -4.32 -21.02 11.25
C VAL A 139 -3.71 -19.94 10.35
N MET A 140 -2.58 -19.36 10.74
CA MET A 140 -1.88 -18.34 9.97
C MET A 140 -1.40 -18.83 8.60
N PHE A 141 -1.19 -20.13 8.39
CA PHE A 141 -0.91 -20.67 7.08
C PHE A 141 -2.01 -20.41 6.04
N SER A 142 -3.23 -20.09 6.46
CA SER A 142 -4.30 -19.69 5.53
C SER A 142 -4.05 -18.35 4.83
N VAL A 143 -3.25 -17.46 5.43
CA VAL A 143 -2.95 -16.13 4.87
C VAL A 143 -2.13 -16.20 3.58
N PRO A 144 -0.99 -16.92 3.50
CA PRO A 144 -0.26 -17.11 2.24
C PRO A 144 -1.12 -17.70 1.12
N PHE A 145 -2.02 -18.62 1.44
CA PHE A 145 -2.92 -19.20 0.44
C PHE A 145 -3.96 -18.19 -0.06
N ALA A 146 -4.39 -17.26 0.79
CA ALA A 146 -5.25 -16.17 0.37
C ALA A 146 -4.54 -15.24 -0.63
N ALA A 147 -3.24 -14.99 -0.44
CA ALA A 147 -2.45 -14.18 -1.37
C ALA A 147 -2.41 -14.78 -2.79
N ILE A 148 -2.36 -16.12 -2.91
CA ILE A 148 -2.46 -16.81 -4.21
C ILE A 148 -3.78 -16.45 -4.90
N GLY A 149 -4.89 -16.43 -4.16
CA GLY A 149 -6.20 -16.05 -4.68
C GLY A 149 -6.27 -14.60 -5.12
N VAL A 150 -5.62 -13.69 -4.41
CA VAL A 150 -5.51 -12.28 -4.80
C VAL A 150 -4.79 -12.16 -6.14
N ILE A 151 -3.62 -12.78 -6.27
CA ILE A 151 -2.83 -12.75 -7.51
C ILE A 151 -3.65 -13.32 -8.67
N LEU A 152 -4.30 -14.46 -8.47
CA LEU A 152 -5.13 -15.10 -9.49
C LEU A 152 -6.30 -14.20 -9.93
N ALA A 153 -6.99 -13.56 -8.98
CA ALA A 153 -8.11 -12.67 -9.29
C ALA A 153 -7.65 -11.43 -10.09
N HIS A 154 -6.52 -10.81 -9.71
CA HIS A 154 -5.96 -9.68 -10.44
C HIS A 154 -5.54 -10.08 -11.86
N PHE A 155 -4.91 -11.25 -12.00
CA PHE A 155 -4.51 -11.79 -13.29
C PHE A 155 -5.71 -12.05 -14.20
N LEU A 156 -6.77 -12.69 -13.70
CA LEU A 156 -7.98 -13.00 -14.46
C LEU A 156 -8.78 -11.74 -14.86
N THR A 157 -8.76 -10.72 -14.03
CA THR A 157 -9.49 -9.46 -14.27
C THR A 157 -8.66 -8.41 -15.00
N GLY A 158 -7.38 -8.68 -15.29
CA GLY A 158 -6.46 -7.72 -15.89
C GLY A 158 -6.23 -6.48 -15.03
N THR A 159 -6.41 -6.59 -13.69
CA THR A 159 -6.30 -5.47 -12.77
C THR A 159 -4.86 -5.33 -12.30
N THR A 160 -4.30 -4.13 -12.39
CA THR A 160 -2.98 -3.82 -11.84
C THR A 160 -3.02 -3.79 -10.31
N PHE A 161 -1.96 -4.28 -9.68
CA PHE A 161 -1.84 -4.25 -8.22
C PHE A 161 -1.53 -2.81 -7.76
N ASN A 162 -2.43 -2.21 -7.00
CA ASN A 162 -2.35 -0.83 -6.55
C ASN A 162 -2.56 -0.72 -5.03
N ILE A 163 -2.53 0.50 -4.49
CA ILE A 163 -2.73 0.79 -3.06
C ILE A 163 -4.04 0.16 -2.54
N ASN A 164 -5.14 0.29 -3.30
CA ASN A 164 -6.43 -0.27 -2.90
C ASN A 164 -6.42 -1.81 -2.87
N SER A 165 -5.70 -2.45 -3.82
CA SER A 165 -5.47 -3.90 -3.77
C SER A 165 -4.75 -4.31 -2.48
N PHE A 166 -3.73 -3.54 -2.08
CA PHE A 166 -2.97 -3.81 -0.87
C PHE A 166 -3.81 -3.67 0.39
N ILE A 167 -4.65 -2.63 0.45
CA ILE A 167 -5.65 -2.46 1.54
C ILE A 167 -6.59 -3.67 1.57
N GLY A 168 -7.02 -4.16 0.41
CA GLY A 168 -7.81 -5.40 0.30
C GLY A 168 -7.11 -6.62 0.91
N VAL A 169 -5.79 -6.76 0.71
CA VAL A 169 -4.97 -7.84 1.31
C VAL A 169 -4.90 -7.72 2.83
N ILE A 170 -4.74 -6.50 3.36
CA ILE A 170 -4.73 -6.26 4.81
C ILE A 170 -6.09 -6.66 5.42
N MET A 171 -7.20 -6.22 4.82
CA MET A 171 -8.55 -6.61 5.27
C MET A 171 -8.77 -8.11 5.19
N LEU A 172 -8.33 -8.73 4.09
CA LEU A 172 -8.45 -10.17 3.85
C LEU A 172 -7.77 -10.99 4.93
N THR A 173 -6.63 -10.56 5.44
CA THR A 173 -5.90 -11.25 6.51
C THR A 173 -6.77 -11.49 7.74
N GLY A 174 -7.55 -10.50 8.16
CA GLY A 174 -8.49 -10.65 9.28
C GLY A 174 -9.69 -11.55 8.97
N ILE A 175 -10.23 -11.49 7.75
CA ILE A 175 -11.42 -12.26 7.35
C ILE A 175 -11.09 -13.75 7.19
N VAL A 176 -9.98 -14.05 6.54
CA VAL A 176 -9.57 -15.44 6.24
C VAL A 176 -9.28 -16.23 7.51
N VAL A 177 -8.59 -15.60 8.45
CA VAL A 177 -8.23 -16.22 9.72
C VAL A 177 -9.47 -16.61 10.53
N ASN A 178 -10.54 -15.81 10.49
CA ASN A 178 -11.78 -16.08 11.21
C ASN A 178 -12.40 -17.45 10.81
N ASN A 179 -12.42 -17.78 9.52
CA ASN A 179 -12.95 -19.05 9.04
C ASN A 179 -12.15 -20.26 9.57
N ALA A 180 -10.82 -20.12 9.60
CA ALA A 180 -9.94 -21.16 10.11
C ALA A 180 -10.04 -21.32 11.64
N ILE A 181 -10.21 -20.21 12.38
CA ILE A 181 -10.45 -20.22 13.83
C ILE A 181 -11.69 -21.05 14.15
N ILE A 182 -12.83 -20.74 13.52
CA ILE A 182 -14.11 -21.42 13.75
C ILE A 182 -13.99 -22.94 13.56
N LEU A 183 -13.24 -23.36 12.54
CA LEU A 183 -13.03 -24.78 12.23
C LEU A 183 -12.21 -25.48 13.32
N ILE A 184 -11.06 -24.91 13.69
CA ILE A 184 -10.12 -25.50 14.63
C ILE A 184 -10.65 -25.46 16.08
N ASP A 185 -11.27 -24.35 16.47
CA ASP A 185 -11.89 -24.20 17.78
C ASP A 185 -12.98 -25.26 18.01
N HIS A 186 -13.87 -25.45 17.02
CA HIS A 186 -14.88 -26.49 17.09
C HIS A 186 -14.28 -27.91 17.13
N ALA A 187 -13.20 -28.18 16.40
CA ALA A 187 -12.51 -29.46 16.50
C ALA A 187 -11.91 -29.70 17.91
N ASN A 188 -11.31 -28.66 18.50
CA ASN A 188 -10.80 -28.72 19.86
C ASN A 188 -11.94 -28.93 20.90
N LEU A 189 -13.08 -28.28 20.68
CA LEU A 189 -14.28 -28.47 21.54
C LEU A 189 -14.75 -29.93 21.50
N LEU A 190 -14.87 -30.55 20.31
CA LEU A 190 -15.26 -31.95 20.16
C LEU A 190 -14.27 -32.90 20.84
N ARG A 191 -12.98 -32.58 20.78
CA ARG A 191 -11.95 -33.37 21.48
C ARG A 191 -12.06 -33.28 23.01
N ARG A 192 -12.30 -32.06 23.52
CA ARG A 192 -12.42 -31.85 24.98
C ARG A 192 -13.71 -32.38 25.55
N ARG A 193 -14.84 -32.19 24.85
CA ARG A 193 -16.18 -32.53 25.33
C ARG A 193 -16.56 -33.99 25.08
N ASP A 194 -16.31 -34.45 23.84
CA ASP A 194 -16.79 -35.75 23.39
C ASP A 194 -15.68 -36.81 23.37
N GLY A 195 -14.47 -36.47 23.81
CA GLY A 195 -13.32 -37.38 23.89
C GLY A 195 -12.85 -37.94 22.54
N LEU A 196 -13.25 -37.27 21.43
CA LEU A 196 -12.90 -37.73 20.08
C LEU A 196 -11.38 -37.61 19.82
N ASP A 197 -10.84 -38.58 19.11
CA ASP A 197 -9.50 -38.47 18.56
C ASP A 197 -9.40 -37.31 17.53
N MET A 198 -8.18 -36.87 17.24
CA MET A 198 -7.92 -35.72 16.38
C MET A 198 -8.61 -35.81 15.02
N GLU A 199 -8.49 -36.95 14.35
CA GLU A 199 -8.98 -37.13 12.98
C GLU A 199 -10.53 -37.11 12.90
N PRO A 200 -11.26 -37.89 13.72
CA PRO A 200 -12.71 -37.82 13.77
C PRO A 200 -13.23 -36.44 14.18
N ALA A 201 -12.54 -35.75 15.12
CA ALA A 201 -12.92 -34.42 15.55
C ALA A 201 -12.79 -33.37 14.43
N LEU A 202 -11.71 -33.44 13.64
CA LEU A 202 -11.52 -32.55 12.48
C LEU A 202 -12.54 -32.82 11.38
N MET A 203 -12.83 -34.08 11.07
CA MET A 203 -13.83 -34.45 10.08
C MET A 203 -15.23 -33.99 10.48
N GLU A 204 -15.62 -34.23 11.72
CA GLU A 204 -16.94 -33.82 12.22
C GLU A 204 -17.04 -32.29 12.33
N SER A 205 -15.97 -31.62 12.74
CA SER A 205 -15.90 -30.16 12.74
C SER A 205 -16.09 -29.60 11.33
N GLY A 206 -15.36 -30.15 10.35
CA GLY A 206 -15.50 -29.76 8.94
C GLY A 206 -16.93 -29.93 8.45
N ARG A 207 -17.56 -31.08 8.73
CA ARG A 207 -18.94 -31.36 8.33
C ARG A 207 -19.95 -30.40 8.93
N ARG A 208 -19.83 -30.08 10.23
CA ARG A 208 -20.76 -29.18 10.92
C ARG A 208 -20.55 -27.72 10.58
N ARG A 209 -19.29 -27.30 10.34
CA ARG A 209 -18.93 -25.90 10.10
C ARG A 209 -18.89 -25.51 8.62
N LEU A 210 -18.99 -26.46 7.68
CA LEU A 210 -19.00 -26.17 6.25
C LEU A 210 -20.08 -25.16 5.86
N ARG A 211 -21.32 -25.37 6.31
CA ARG A 211 -22.45 -24.48 5.96
C ARG A 211 -22.24 -23.06 6.50
N PRO A 212 -21.95 -22.83 7.79
CA PRO A 212 -21.66 -21.49 8.32
C PRO A 212 -20.52 -20.79 7.59
N ILE A 213 -19.39 -21.48 7.30
CA ILE A 213 -18.25 -20.91 6.60
C ILE A 213 -18.63 -20.50 5.18
N LEU A 214 -19.32 -21.37 4.44
CA LEU A 214 -19.78 -21.04 3.09
C LEU A 214 -20.80 -19.89 3.08
N MET A 215 -21.69 -19.81 4.06
CA MET A 215 -22.65 -18.71 4.18
C MET A 215 -21.93 -17.37 4.35
N THR A 216 -21.00 -17.27 5.30
CA THR A 216 -20.26 -16.02 5.53
C THR A 216 -19.42 -15.63 4.31
N THR A 217 -18.74 -16.58 3.70
CA THR A 217 -17.94 -16.35 2.49
C THR A 217 -18.78 -15.87 1.32
N LEU A 218 -19.88 -16.58 1.01
CA LEU A 218 -20.76 -16.19 -0.09
C LEU A 218 -21.43 -14.83 0.15
N THR A 219 -21.87 -14.55 1.37
CA THR A 219 -22.46 -13.26 1.70
C THR A 219 -21.46 -12.12 1.51
N THR A 220 -20.20 -12.30 1.94
CA THR A 220 -19.15 -11.30 1.75
C THR A 220 -18.82 -11.13 0.27
N ILE A 221 -18.66 -12.21 -0.47
CA ILE A 221 -18.38 -12.17 -1.92
C ILE A 221 -19.52 -11.44 -2.65
N LEU A 222 -20.77 -11.85 -2.45
CA LEU A 222 -21.91 -11.22 -3.10
C LEU A 222 -22.08 -9.76 -2.75
N GLY A 223 -21.78 -9.37 -1.49
CA GLY A 223 -21.77 -7.98 -1.07
C GLY A 223 -20.71 -7.12 -1.76
N LEU A 224 -19.59 -7.73 -2.14
CA LEU A 224 -18.48 -7.04 -2.81
C LEU A 224 -18.59 -7.06 -4.36
N VAL A 225 -19.47 -7.89 -4.95
CA VAL A 225 -19.63 -7.96 -6.41
C VAL A 225 -19.93 -6.61 -7.04
N PRO A 226 -20.89 -5.79 -6.53
CA PRO A 226 -21.17 -4.49 -7.15
C PRO A 226 -19.93 -3.58 -7.14
N LEU A 227 -19.16 -3.59 -6.06
CA LEU A 227 -17.92 -2.82 -5.94
C LEU A 227 -16.83 -3.33 -6.89
N SER A 228 -16.73 -4.64 -7.07
CA SER A 228 -15.74 -5.26 -7.96
C SER A 228 -15.97 -4.93 -9.45
N LEU A 229 -17.20 -4.61 -9.79
CA LEU A 229 -17.60 -4.21 -11.16
C LEU A 229 -17.33 -2.71 -11.39
N GLY A 230 -17.02 -1.95 -10.36
CA GLY A 230 -16.69 -0.52 -10.47
C GLY A 230 -17.90 0.37 -10.77
N PHE A 231 -19.12 -0.03 -10.36
CA PHE A 231 -20.31 0.78 -10.56
C PHE A 231 -20.29 2.07 -9.73
N GLY A 232 -20.65 3.19 -10.36
CA GLY A 232 -20.75 4.52 -9.75
C GLY A 232 -19.48 5.35 -9.87
N ASP A 233 -19.61 6.66 -9.61
CA ASP A 233 -18.49 7.60 -9.66
C ASP A 233 -17.43 7.23 -8.61
N GLY A 234 -16.19 7.02 -9.04
CA GLY A 234 -15.08 6.56 -8.19
C GLY A 234 -15.07 5.05 -7.88
N GLY A 235 -16.06 4.27 -8.35
CA GLY A 235 -16.12 2.82 -8.16
C GLY A 235 -14.93 2.09 -8.79
N GLU A 236 -14.41 2.59 -9.90
CA GLU A 236 -13.22 2.04 -10.57
C GLU A 236 -11.99 2.02 -9.66
N SER A 237 -11.80 3.05 -8.84
CA SER A 237 -10.69 3.14 -7.88
C SER A 237 -10.79 2.10 -6.77
N GLN A 238 -12.00 1.71 -6.38
CA GLN A 238 -12.25 0.74 -5.30
C GLN A 238 -12.36 -0.71 -5.81
N ALA A 239 -12.58 -0.91 -7.11
CA ALA A 239 -12.74 -2.23 -7.71
C ALA A 239 -11.56 -3.18 -7.45
N PRO A 240 -10.28 -2.73 -7.48
CA PRO A 240 -9.13 -3.59 -7.17
C PRO A 240 -9.15 -4.15 -5.73
N LEU A 241 -9.60 -3.36 -4.75
CA LEU A 241 -9.79 -3.81 -3.37
C LEU A 241 -10.81 -4.97 -3.31
N ALA A 242 -11.99 -4.77 -3.93
CA ALA A 242 -13.03 -5.78 -3.92
C ALA A 242 -12.59 -7.06 -4.64
N ARG A 243 -11.89 -6.94 -5.77
CA ARG A 243 -11.34 -8.09 -6.53
C ARG A 243 -10.31 -8.84 -5.71
N ALA A 244 -9.44 -8.14 -4.97
CA ALA A 244 -8.48 -8.75 -4.06
C ALA A 244 -9.19 -9.59 -2.98
N VAL A 245 -10.19 -9.01 -2.33
CA VAL A 245 -10.93 -9.70 -1.25
C VAL A 245 -11.73 -10.88 -1.79
N ILE A 246 -12.44 -10.74 -2.92
CA ILE A 246 -13.20 -11.83 -3.54
C ILE A 246 -12.28 -12.99 -3.92
N GLY A 247 -11.19 -12.72 -4.61
CA GLY A 247 -10.24 -13.74 -5.05
C GLY A 247 -9.58 -14.45 -3.88
N GLY A 248 -9.05 -13.69 -2.94
CA GLY A 248 -8.39 -14.24 -1.77
C GLY A 248 -9.34 -15.02 -0.87
N LEU A 249 -10.56 -14.53 -0.64
CA LEU A 249 -11.56 -15.21 0.19
C LEU A 249 -12.06 -16.52 -0.47
N THR A 250 -12.26 -16.52 -1.78
CA THR A 250 -12.65 -17.72 -2.52
C THR A 250 -11.60 -18.81 -2.40
N THR A 251 -10.35 -18.48 -2.72
CA THR A 251 -9.23 -19.44 -2.69
C THR A 251 -8.93 -19.89 -1.27
N SER A 252 -8.85 -18.95 -0.32
CA SER A 252 -8.57 -19.30 1.08
C SER A 252 -9.65 -20.18 1.69
N THR A 253 -10.92 -19.95 1.39
CA THR A 253 -12.01 -20.77 1.94
C THR A 253 -11.91 -22.21 1.44
N LEU A 254 -11.67 -22.41 0.14
CA LEU A 254 -11.47 -23.75 -0.42
C LEU A 254 -10.25 -24.43 0.21
N ILE A 255 -9.13 -23.74 0.29
CA ILE A 255 -7.88 -24.30 0.82
C ILE A 255 -7.98 -24.53 2.33
N THR A 256 -8.57 -23.60 3.08
CA THR A 256 -8.72 -23.72 4.54
C THR A 256 -9.49 -24.97 4.94
N LEU A 257 -10.51 -25.34 4.18
CA LEU A 257 -11.30 -26.55 4.48
C LEU A 257 -10.51 -27.86 4.38
N PHE A 258 -9.46 -27.90 3.54
CA PHE A 258 -8.65 -29.10 3.31
C PHE A 258 -7.26 -29.01 3.95
N VAL A 259 -6.57 -27.89 3.76
CA VAL A 259 -5.16 -27.75 4.13
C VAL A 259 -4.99 -27.49 5.63
N VAL A 260 -5.83 -26.63 6.22
CA VAL A 260 -5.71 -26.30 7.65
C VAL A 260 -5.91 -27.55 8.53
N PRO A 261 -6.93 -28.42 8.33
CA PRO A 261 -7.04 -29.67 9.04
C PRO A 261 -5.84 -30.62 8.84
N ALA A 262 -5.31 -30.69 7.61
CA ALA A 262 -4.17 -31.52 7.30
C ALA A 262 -2.90 -31.07 8.04
N ILE A 263 -2.60 -29.76 8.00
CA ILE A 263 -1.47 -29.17 8.72
C ILE A 263 -1.65 -29.33 10.24
N TYR A 264 -2.88 -29.12 10.74
CA TYR A 264 -3.18 -29.26 12.17
C TYR A 264 -2.96 -30.68 12.67
N LYS A 265 -3.34 -31.70 11.87
CA LYS A 265 -3.06 -33.10 12.16
C LYS A 265 -1.56 -33.38 12.19
N LEU A 266 -0.80 -32.78 11.28
CA LEU A 266 0.66 -33.00 11.16
C LEU A 266 1.43 -32.39 12.35
N LEU A 267 1.03 -31.22 12.81
CA LEU A 267 1.71 -30.46 13.89
C LEU A 267 1.28 -30.89 15.30
N LYS A 268 0.14 -31.57 15.45
CA LYS A 268 -0.34 -32.14 16.71
C LYS A 268 -0.69 -33.63 16.55
N PRO A 269 0.28 -34.50 16.26
CA PRO A 269 -0.02 -35.92 16.21
C PRO A 269 -0.39 -36.43 17.62
N GLY A 270 -1.65 -36.85 17.76
CA GLY A 270 -2.06 -37.88 18.72
C GLY A 270 -1.82 -37.70 20.22
N ALA A 271 -1.57 -36.51 20.76
CA ALA A 271 -1.59 -36.32 22.20
C ALA A 271 -3.04 -36.50 22.68
N ARG A 272 -3.39 -37.68 23.20
CA ARG A 272 -4.56 -37.85 24.05
C ARG A 272 -4.47 -36.79 25.14
N MET A 273 -5.35 -35.80 25.17
CA MET A 273 -5.50 -34.97 26.36
C MET A 273 -5.99 -35.94 27.44
N GLY A 274 -5.09 -36.31 28.36
CA GLY A 274 -5.43 -37.13 29.49
C GLY A 274 -6.63 -36.54 30.18
N ALA A 275 -7.60 -37.37 30.43
CA ALA A 275 -8.58 -37.16 31.47
C ALA A 275 -7.76 -37.13 32.76
N GLY A 276 -7.51 -35.94 33.27
CA GLY A 276 -6.69 -35.73 34.44
C GLY A 276 -7.11 -34.45 35.12
N GLU A 277 -7.88 -34.66 36.16
CA GLU A 277 -8.14 -33.84 37.37
C GLU A 277 -8.84 -32.51 37.20
#